data_3ecabe2111970c0b5e4a6fd57a45cbb9
#
_entry.id   3ecabe2111970c0b5e4a6fd57a45cbb9
#
_cell.length_a   1.000
_cell.length_b   1.000
_cell.length_c   1.000
_cell.angle_alpha   90.00
_cell.angle_beta   90.00
_cell.angle_gamma   90.00
#
_symmetry.space_group_name_H-M   'P 1'
#
loop_
_entity.id
_entity.type
_entity.pdbx_description
1 polymer ?
#
loop_
_entity_poly.entity_id
_entity_poly.type
_entity_poly.pdbx_seq_one_letter_code
_entity_poly.pdbx_strand_id
1 'polypeptide(L)'
;MTQPLLMHINNTVFLRDGNLVIIDRRCFPHRIEELICRDYEEVARGIEVMAVQGAGDIAITAAYGLYMAARDLEPQFTDPEKLRISLSTVKERLFNTRPTGYHLGALLNKIWSRIVWERGGIAQQIMSFIAEAIDRQQKRSELTGRWAEQVLEDGDKVLTHCF
;
A
#
# COMPACT_ATOMS: atom_id res chain seq x y z
N MET A 1 13.66 -2.92 -23.42
CA MET A 1 12.20 -3.09 -23.29
C MET A 1 11.75 -2.25 -22.10
N THR A 2 10.76 -1.38 -22.25
CA THR A 2 10.16 -0.62 -21.15
C THR A 2 9.33 -1.57 -20.31
N GLN A 3 9.57 -1.59 -19.00
CA GLN A 3 8.75 -2.41 -18.08
C GLN A 3 7.28 -1.96 -18.12
N PRO A 4 6.31 -2.89 -18.10
CA PRO A 4 4.91 -2.53 -18.01
C PRO A 4 4.61 -1.70 -16.77
N LEU A 5 3.70 -0.72 -16.89
CA LEU A 5 3.34 0.19 -15.80
C LEU A 5 2.95 -0.55 -14.52
N LEU A 6 2.17 -1.62 -14.64
CA LEU A 6 1.64 -2.39 -13.50
C LEU A 6 2.64 -3.39 -12.90
N MET A 7 3.85 -3.48 -13.43
CA MET A 7 4.81 -4.48 -12.98
C MET A 7 5.41 -4.17 -11.61
N HIS A 8 5.41 -2.89 -11.24
CA HIS A 8 5.94 -2.43 -9.95
C HIS A 8 5.00 -1.42 -9.30
N ILE A 9 4.70 -1.60 -8.01
CA ILE A 9 3.76 -0.72 -7.31
C ILE A 9 4.20 0.74 -7.34
N ASN A 10 5.51 1.03 -7.22
CA ASN A 10 6.03 2.40 -7.26
C ASN A 10 5.76 3.14 -8.58
N ASN A 11 5.33 2.44 -9.64
CA ASN A 11 4.86 3.06 -10.88
C ASN A 11 3.40 3.53 -10.77
N THR A 12 2.66 3.04 -9.79
CA THR A 12 1.20 3.21 -9.69
C THR A 12 0.72 3.78 -8.37
N VAL A 13 1.54 3.67 -7.32
CA VAL A 13 1.29 4.23 -5.99
C VAL A 13 2.61 4.76 -5.43
N PHE A 14 2.74 6.07 -5.29
CA PHE A 14 3.98 6.71 -4.85
C PHE A 14 3.72 8.06 -4.19
N LEU A 15 4.69 8.51 -3.39
CA LEU A 15 4.64 9.86 -2.80
C LEU A 15 5.24 10.89 -3.76
N ARG A 16 4.55 12.02 -3.90
CA ARG A 16 5.02 13.21 -4.62
C ARG A 16 4.57 14.47 -3.88
N ASP A 17 5.53 15.33 -3.53
CA ASP A 17 5.29 16.58 -2.80
C ASP A 17 4.47 16.40 -1.50
N GLY A 18 4.75 15.31 -0.77
CA GLY A 18 4.07 14.98 0.47
C GLY A 18 2.68 14.35 0.32
N ASN A 19 2.16 14.23 -0.91
CA ASN A 19 0.88 13.61 -1.22
C ASN A 19 1.06 12.18 -1.75
N LEU A 20 0.08 11.33 -1.55
CA LEU A 20 0.05 10.01 -2.20
C LEU A 20 -0.60 10.14 -3.58
N VAL A 21 0.13 9.72 -4.60
CA VAL A 21 -0.38 9.64 -5.98
C VAL A 21 -0.76 8.19 -6.27
N ILE A 22 -1.97 7.99 -6.77
CA ILE A 22 -2.48 6.70 -7.22
C ILE A 22 -2.81 6.82 -8.72
N ILE A 23 -2.22 5.97 -9.56
CA ILE A 23 -2.67 5.85 -10.96
C ILE A 23 -4.03 5.15 -10.94
N ASP A 24 -5.06 5.88 -11.38
CA ASP A 24 -6.45 5.43 -11.29
C ASP A 24 -6.71 4.24 -12.22
N ARG A 25 -6.85 3.05 -11.62
CA ARG A 25 -7.08 1.79 -12.34
C ARG A 25 -8.43 1.72 -13.03
N ARG A 26 -9.38 2.59 -12.68
CA ARG A 26 -10.70 2.65 -13.31
C ARG A 26 -10.64 3.19 -14.74
N CYS A 27 -9.63 4.03 -15.00
CA CYS A 27 -9.40 4.63 -16.31
C CYS A 27 -8.42 3.82 -17.18
N PHE A 28 -7.61 2.96 -16.55
CA PHE A 28 -6.59 2.16 -17.22
C PHE A 28 -7.23 0.96 -17.97
N PRO A 29 -6.74 0.56 -19.15
CA PRO A 29 -5.58 1.06 -19.88
C PRO A 29 -5.88 2.23 -20.83
N HIS A 30 -7.12 2.69 -20.93
CA HIS A 30 -7.52 3.67 -21.93
C HIS A 30 -6.92 5.07 -21.66
N ARG A 31 -6.75 5.42 -20.38
CA ARG A 31 -6.12 6.66 -19.95
C ARG A 31 -5.31 6.41 -18.70
N ILE A 32 -4.22 7.18 -18.55
CA ILE A 32 -3.44 7.26 -17.31
C ILE A 32 -3.88 8.53 -16.61
N GLU A 33 -4.63 8.38 -15.53
CA GLU A 33 -5.09 9.49 -14.68
C GLU A 33 -4.52 9.32 -13.28
N GLU A 34 -4.18 10.43 -12.65
CA GLU A 34 -3.64 10.47 -11.30
C GLU A 34 -4.73 10.91 -10.31
N LEU A 35 -4.94 10.11 -9.28
CA LEU A 35 -5.67 10.50 -8.09
C LEU A 35 -4.65 10.96 -7.05
N ILE A 36 -4.71 12.24 -6.67
CA ILE A 36 -3.81 12.82 -5.67
C ILE A 36 -4.53 12.84 -4.33
N CYS A 37 -4.02 12.09 -3.36
CA CYS A 37 -4.54 12.01 -2.01
C CYS A 37 -3.66 12.85 -1.07
N ARG A 38 -4.25 13.83 -0.38
CA ARG A 38 -3.57 14.78 0.51
C ARG A 38 -3.53 14.32 1.96
N ASP A 39 -4.49 13.48 2.34
CA ASP A 39 -4.64 12.92 3.67
C ASP A 39 -5.07 11.44 3.62
N TYR A 40 -5.11 10.80 4.79
CA TYR A 40 -5.49 9.39 4.92
C TYR A 40 -6.94 9.13 4.53
N GLU A 41 -7.84 10.12 4.66
CA GLU A 41 -9.25 9.95 4.31
C GLU A 41 -9.43 9.95 2.78
N GLU A 42 -8.69 10.77 2.05
CA GLU A 42 -8.65 10.72 0.59
C GLU A 42 -8.06 9.40 0.09
N VAL A 43 -7.04 8.86 0.80
CA VAL A 43 -6.51 7.51 0.52
C VAL A 43 -7.58 6.44 0.75
N ALA A 44 -8.30 6.51 1.86
CA ALA A 44 -9.37 5.57 2.17
C ALA A 44 -10.45 5.56 1.06
N ARG A 45 -10.90 6.75 0.64
CA ARG A 45 -11.86 6.89 -0.47
C ARG A 45 -11.31 6.35 -1.78
N GLY A 46 -10.02 6.59 -2.09
CA GLY A 46 -9.36 6.03 -3.26
C GLY A 46 -9.40 4.49 -3.30
N ILE A 47 -9.24 3.85 -2.14
CA ILE A 47 -9.38 2.40 -2.01
C ILE A 47 -10.85 1.95 -2.19
N GLU A 48 -11.81 2.64 -1.56
CA GLU A 48 -13.24 2.32 -1.60
C GLU A 48 -13.80 2.39 -3.02
N VAL A 49 -13.41 3.41 -3.79
CA VAL A 49 -13.84 3.57 -5.19
C VAL A 49 -13.05 2.71 -6.18
N MET A 50 -12.15 1.84 -5.68
CA MET A 50 -11.32 0.95 -6.49
C MET A 50 -10.38 1.68 -7.46
N ALA A 51 -9.94 2.89 -7.13
CA ALA A 51 -8.90 3.59 -7.90
C ALA A 51 -7.57 2.82 -7.86
N VAL A 52 -7.31 2.07 -6.80
CA VAL A 52 -6.23 1.07 -6.68
C VAL A 52 -6.82 -0.34 -6.69
N GLN A 53 -6.15 -1.26 -7.39
CA GLN A 53 -6.56 -2.65 -7.50
C GLN A 53 -5.35 -3.58 -7.27
N GLY A 54 -5.63 -4.83 -6.92
CA GLY A 54 -4.61 -5.80 -6.53
C GLY A 54 -4.43 -5.85 -5.02
N ALA A 55 -4.53 -7.05 -4.44
CA ALA A 55 -4.55 -7.25 -2.99
C ALA A 55 -3.31 -6.66 -2.28
N GLY A 56 -2.12 -6.83 -2.88
CA GLY A 56 -0.88 -6.27 -2.36
C GLY A 56 -0.81 -4.75 -2.47
N ASP A 57 -1.21 -4.21 -3.63
CA ASP A 57 -1.19 -2.77 -3.90
C ASP A 57 -2.17 -2.02 -3.00
N ILE A 58 -3.37 -2.59 -2.78
CA ILE A 58 -4.36 -2.04 -1.83
C ILE A 58 -3.80 -2.00 -0.41
N ALA A 59 -3.13 -3.07 0.02
CA ALA A 59 -2.54 -3.14 1.36
C ALA A 59 -1.44 -2.09 1.56
N ILE A 60 -0.56 -1.92 0.57
CA ILE A 60 0.50 -0.91 0.60
C ILE A 60 -0.09 0.50 0.54
N THR A 61 -1.13 0.74 -0.25
CA THR A 61 -1.84 2.02 -0.31
C THR A 61 -2.44 2.39 1.05
N ALA A 62 -3.09 1.44 1.73
CA ALA A 62 -3.60 1.65 3.09
C ALA A 62 -2.47 1.95 4.09
N ALA A 63 -1.32 1.28 3.97
CA ALA A 63 -0.16 1.56 4.81
C ALA A 63 0.40 2.98 4.58
N TYR A 64 0.40 3.48 3.33
CA TYR A 64 0.70 4.89 3.06
C TYR A 64 -0.30 5.85 3.70
N GLY A 65 -1.60 5.51 3.71
CA GLY A 65 -2.61 6.29 4.45
C GLY A 65 -2.28 6.39 5.94
N LEU A 66 -1.88 5.28 6.56
CA LEU A 66 -1.44 5.27 7.96
C LEU A 66 -0.17 6.09 8.18
N TYR A 67 0.79 6.03 7.25
CA TYR A 67 1.99 6.88 7.24
C TYR A 67 1.64 8.37 7.20
N MET A 68 0.75 8.79 6.29
CA MET A 68 0.34 10.19 6.15
C MET A 68 -0.32 10.70 7.43
N ALA A 69 -1.22 9.90 8.03
CA ALA A 69 -1.82 10.24 9.31
C ALA A 69 -0.77 10.36 10.43
N ALA A 70 0.20 9.46 10.49
CA ALA A 70 1.26 9.53 11.48
C ALA A 70 2.12 10.79 11.31
N ARG A 71 2.51 11.11 10.06
CA ARG A 71 3.25 12.33 9.73
C ARG A 71 2.54 13.59 10.22
N ASP A 72 1.22 13.65 10.02
CA ASP A 72 0.44 14.86 10.28
C ASP A 72 0.03 14.95 11.77
N LEU A 73 -0.14 13.83 12.45
CA LEU A 73 -0.56 13.78 13.86
C LEU A 73 0.61 13.78 14.85
N GLU A 74 1.73 13.14 14.53
CA GLU A 74 2.85 12.99 15.46
C GLU A 74 3.35 14.33 16.04
N PRO A 75 3.47 15.43 15.25
CA PRO A 75 3.88 16.72 15.81
C PRO A 75 2.88 17.36 16.77
N GLN A 76 1.63 16.89 16.80
CA GLN A 76 0.55 17.43 17.61
C GLN A 76 0.46 16.77 18.98
N PHE A 77 1.14 15.66 19.19
CA PHE A 77 1.08 14.88 20.43
C PHE A 77 2.45 14.73 21.06
N THR A 78 2.55 15.11 22.33
CA THR A 78 3.75 14.84 23.16
C THR A 78 3.64 13.51 23.90
N ASP A 79 2.43 12.99 24.07
CA ASP A 79 2.11 11.74 24.76
C ASP A 79 1.97 10.61 23.72
N PRO A 80 2.85 9.61 23.74
CA PRO A 80 2.81 8.51 22.79
C PRO A 80 1.50 7.70 22.82
N GLU A 81 0.87 7.58 24.01
CA GLU A 81 -0.39 6.82 24.14
C GLU A 81 -1.56 7.57 23.47
N LYS A 82 -1.61 8.90 23.57
CA LYS A 82 -2.64 9.70 22.88
C LYS A 82 -2.46 9.62 21.37
N LEU A 83 -1.23 9.67 20.87
CA LEU A 83 -0.94 9.48 19.45
C LEU A 83 -1.38 8.08 19.00
N ARG A 84 -1.06 7.04 19.77
CA ARG A 84 -1.46 5.66 19.50
C ARG A 84 -2.98 5.50 19.41
N ILE A 85 -3.73 6.09 20.34
CA ILE A 85 -5.21 6.08 20.32
C ILE A 85 -5.73 6.75 19.04
N SER A 86 -5.20 7.93 18.69
CA SER A 86 -5.61 8.66 17.48
C SER A 86 -5.31 7.85 16.21
N LEU A 87 -4.11 7.27 16.11
CA LEU A 87 -3.73 6.43 14.97
C LEU A 87 -4.49 5.10 14.92
N SER A 88 -4.97 4.58 16.05
CA SER A 88 -5.80 3.36 16.02
C SER A 88 -7.12 3.60 15.29
N THR A 89 -7.74 4.77 15.46
CA THR A 89 -8.97 5.16 14.74
C THR A 89 -8.70 5.26 13.22
N VAL A 90 -7.55 5.84 12.84
CA VAL A 90 -7.15 5.88 11.43
C VAL A 90 -6.91 4.48 10.86
N LYS A 91 -6.21 3.62 11.60
CA LYS A 91 -6.00 2.22 11.21
C LYS A 91 -7.31 1.50 10.98
N GLU A 92 -8.28 1.66 11.88
CA GLU A 92 -9.61 1.06 11.74
C GLU A 92 -10.36 1.64 10.53
N ARG A 93 -10.28 2.95 10.29
CA ARG A 93 -10.87 3.59 9.11
C ARG A 93 -10.32 2.97 7.82
N LEU A 94 -9.01 2.82 7.71
CA LEU A 94 -8.35 2.22 6.56
C LEU A 94 -8.68 0.73 6.43
N PHE A 95 -8.72 -0.01 7.53
CA PHE A 95 -9.11 -1.42 7.54
C PHE A 95 -10.52 -1.62 6.98
N ASN A 96 -11.46 -0.76 7.36
CA ASN A 96 -12.86 -0.85 6.96
C ASN A 96 -13.13 -0.45 5.50
N THR A 97 -12.16 0.08 4.76
CA THR A 97 -12.29 0.33 3.31
C THR A 97 -12.53 -0.95 2.52
N ARG A 98 -11.93 -2.07 2.96
CA ARG A 98 -12.06 -3.40 2.34
C ARG A 98 -12.08 -4.49 3.41
N PRO A 99 -13.21 -4.69 4.13
CA PRO A 99 -13.27 -5.60 5.27
C PRO A 99 -12.92 -7.07 4.94
N THR A 100 -13.16 -7.48 3.71
CA THR A 100 -12.79 -8.82 3.20
C THR A 100 -11.35 -8.90 2.68
N GLY A 101 -10.62 -7.78 2.69
CA GLY A 101 -9.25 -7.69 2.17
C GLY A 101 -8.22 -8.23 3.15
N TYR A 102 -8.00 -9.54 3.16
CA TYR A 102 -7.04 -10.18 4.06
C TYR A 102 -5.66 -9.51 4.08
N HIS A 103 -5.10 -9.20 2.90
CA HIS A 103 -3.74 -8.62 2.80
C HIS A 103 -3.65 -7.22 3.42
N LEU A 104 -4.70 -6.40 3.26
CA LEU A 104 -4.78 -5.07 3.85
C LEU A 104 -4.72 -5.16 5.37
N GLY A 105 -5.61 -5.96 5.97
CA GLY A 105 -5.65 -6.15 7.42
C GLY A 105 -4.37 -6.76 7.97
N ALA A 106 -3.83 -7.78 7.30
CA ALA A 106 -2.59 -8.42 7.70
C ALA A 106 -1.39 -7.45 7.70
N LEU A 107 -1.27 -6.60 6.67
CA LEU A 107 -0.18 -5.61 6.59
C LEU A 107 -0.32 -4.53 7.66
N LEU A 108 -1.50 -3.93 7.82
CA LEU A 108 -1.75 -2.91 8.84
C LEU A 108 -1.48 -3.44 10.26
N ASN A 109 -1.94 -4.65 10.57
CA ASN A 109 -1.69 -5.29 11.87
C ASN A 109 -0.21 -5.59 12.08
N LYS A 110 0.49 -6.04 11.05
CA LYS A 110 1.93 -6.30 11.12
C LYS A 110 2.73 -5.03 11.36
N ILE A 111 2.41 -3.94 10.67
CA ILE A 111 3.04 -2.63 10.91
C ILE A 111 2.76 -2.20 12.33
N TRP A 112 1.49 -2.21 12.76
CA TRP A 112 1.06 -1.79 14.07
C TRP A 112 1.78 -2.51 15.22
N SER A 113 1.95 -3.82 15.12
CA SER A 113 2.63 -4.64 16.12
C SER A 113 4.14 -4.41 16.21
N ARG A 114 4.74 -3.77 15.23
CA ARG A 114 6.18 -3.50 15.16
C ARG A 114 6.56 -2.07 15.54
N ILE A 115 5.59 -1.16 15.68
CA ILE A 115 5.85 0.23 16.08
C ILE A 115 6.37 0.25 17.52
N VAL A 116 7.49 0.92 17.71
CA VAL A 116 8.07 1.21 19.05
C VAL A 116 7.64 2.64 19.42
N TRP A 117 6.55 2.76 20.17
CA TRP A 117 5.87 4.03 20.45
C TRP A 117 6.72 5.01 21.25
N GLU A 118 7.51 4.49 22.21
CA GLU A 118 8.36 5.30 23.10
C GLU A 118 9.57 5.90 22.37
N ARG A 119 9.92 5.36 21.22
CA ARG A 119 11.04 5.84 20.42
C ARG A 119 10.74 7.14 19.67
N GLY A 120 9.45 7.42 19.39
CA GLY A 120 9.05 8.47 18.46
C GLY A 120 9.41 8.13 17.00
N GLY A 121 9.24 9.11 16.12
CA GLY A 121 9.48 8.91 14.70
C GLY A 121 8.55 7.87 14.08
N ILE A 122 7.28 7.86 14.50
CA ILE A 122 6.29 6.85 14.13
C ILE A 122 6.07 6.83 12.61
N ALA A 123 5.96 8.01 12.00
CA ALA A 123 5.85 8.11 10.55
C ALA A 123 7.04 7.45 9.85
N GLN A 124 8.27 7.69 10.31
CA GLN A 124 9.47 7.09 9.73
C GLN A 124 9.53 5.57 9.94
N GLN A 125 9.09 5.08 11.09
CA GLN A 125 8.98 3.65 11.34
C GLN A 125 8.00 3.00 10.36
N ILE A 126 6.80 3.59 10.16
CA ILE A 126 5.80 3.09 9.21
C ILE A 126 6.38 3.09 7.78
N MET A 127 7.06 4.15 7.37
CA MET A 127 7.68 4.24 6.05
C MET A 127 8.70 3.13 5.82
N SER A 128 9.54 2.83 6.80
CA SER A 128 10.50 1.72 6.68
C SER A 128 9.82 0.36 6.52
N PHE A 129 8.71 0.13 7.21
CA PHE A 129 7.92 -1.10 7.06
C PHE A 129 7.21 -1.19 5.71
N ILE A 130 6.77 -0.06 5.13
CA ILE A 130 6.24 -0.01 3.76
C ILE A 130 7.33 -0.41 2.76
N ALA A 131 8.53 0.17 2.89
CA ALA A 131 9.66 -0.17 2.02
C ALA A 131 10.01 -1.66 2.09
N GLU A 132 10.06 -2.26 3.29
CA GLU A 132 10.25 -3.70 3.46
C GLU A 132 9.14 -4.54 2.81
N ALA A 133 7.88 -4.06 2.88
CA ALA A 133 6.75 -4.77 2.29
C ALA A 133 6.82 -4.77 0.77
N ILE A 134 7.17 -3.64 0.17
CA ILE A 134 7.36 -3.47 -1.29
C ILE A 134 8.49 -4.38 -1.77
N ASP A 135 9.67 -4.31 -1.14
CA ASP A 135 10.83 -5.14 -1.50
C ASP A 135 10.49 -6.64 -1.43
N ARG A 136 9.78 -7.06 -0.37
CA ARG A 136 9.36 -8.46 -0.22
C ARG A 136 8.36 -8.88 -1.30
N GLN A 137 7.41 -8.01 -1.65
CA GLN A 137 6.44 -8.29 -2.72
C GLN A 137 7.15 -8.46 -4.05
N GLN A 138 8.09 -7.58 -4.37
CA GLN A 138 8.88 -7.64 -5.59
C GLN A 138 9.73 -8.90 -5.68
N LYS A 139 10.52 -9.18 -4.64
CA LYS A 139 11.35 -10.41 -4.58
C LYS A 139 10.52 -11.68 -4.74
N ARG A 140 9.34 -11.74 -4.12
CA ARG A 140 8.45 -12.88 -4.27
C ARG A 140 7.94 -13.01 -5.71
N SER A 141 7.56 -11.92 -6.35
CA SER A 141 7.10 -11.93 -7.76
C SER A 141 8.21 -12.36 -8.70
N GLU A 142 9.44 -11.86 -8.51
CA GLU A 142 10.61 -12.25 -9.29
C GLU A 142 10.93 -13.74 -9.14
N LEU A 143 10.93 -14.26 -7.91
CA LEU A 143 11.16 -15.69 -7.64
C LEU A 143 10.05 -16.54 -8.28
N THR A 144 8.81 -16.14 -8.17
CA THR A 144 7.68 -16.86 -8.81
C THR A 144 7.84 -16.88 -10.33
N GLY A 145 8.22 -15.75 -10.94
CA GLY A 145 8.48 -15.67 -12.38
C GLY A 145 9.61 -16.61 -12.81
N ARG A 146 10.74 -16.63 -12.09
CA ARG A 146 11.87 -17.53 -12.39
C ARG A 146 11.52 -19.02 -12.29
N TRP A 147 10.66 -19.39 -11.33
CA TRP A 147 10.19 -20.78 -11.23
C TRP A 147 9.17 -21.12 -12.31
N ALA A 148 8.27 -20.17 -12.67
CA ALA A 148 7.34 -20.38 -13.75
C ALA A 148 8.05 -20.58 -15.10
N GLU A 149 9.11 -19.78 -15.38
CA GLU A 149 9.92 -19.91 -16.59
C GLU A 149 10.51 -21.31 -16.78
N GLN A 150 10.80 -22.04 -15.68
CA GLN A 150 11.36 -23.38 -15.76
C GLN A 150 10.35 -24.48 -16.12
N VAL A 151 9.06 -24.18 -16.03
CA VAL A 151 7.97 -25.15 -16.28
C VAL A 151 7.09 -24.78 -17.47
N LEU A 152 7.32 -23.62 -18.08
CA LEU A 152 6.59 -23.16 -19.26
C LEU A 152 7.41 -23.43 -20.52
N GLU A 153 6.75 -23.92 -21.56
CA GLU A 153 7.31 -24.19 -22.89
C GLU A 153 6.65 -23.31 -23.95
N ASP A 154 7.32 -23.13 -25.08
CA ASP A 154 6.77 -22.39 -26.22
C ASP A 154 5.47 -23.05 -26.72
N GLY A 155 4.40 -22.25 -26.76
CA GLY A 155 3.08 -22.72 -27.19
C GLY A 155 2.14 -23.12 -26.05
N ASP A 156 2.59 -23.09 -24.79
CA ASP A 156 1.75 -23.37 -23.65
C ASP A 156 0.59 -22.37 -23.53
N LYS A 157 -0.56 -22.90 -23.10
CA LYS A 157 -1.74 -22.09 -22.76
C LYS A 157 -1.80 -21.90 -21.27
N VAL A 158 -1.50 -20.68 -20.82
CA VAL A 158 -1.45 -20.33 -19.41
C VAL A 158 -2.77 -19.70 -18.97
N LEU A 159 -3.41 -20.28 -17.94
CA LEU A 159 -4.53 -19.69 -17.25
C LEU A 159 -4.02 -18.93 -16.01
N THR A 160 -4.34 -17.67 -15.91
CA THR A 160 -4.04 -16.85 -14.73
C THR A 160 -5.32 -16.50 -13.99
N HIS A 161 -5.25 -16.41 -12.68
CA HIS A 161 -6.36 -16.03 -11.82
C HIS A 161 -5.92 -14.94 -10.84
N CYS A 162 -6.78 -13.93 -10.65
CA CYS A 162 -6.61 -12.88 -9.64
C CYS A 162 -7.68 -13.05 -8.56
N PHE A 163 -7.25 -12.88 -7.30
CA PHE A 163 -8.16 -12.87 -6.16
C PHE A 163 -8.66 -11.45 -5.88
#